data_2cf0729dd8c065994898ceb2d570325c
#
_entry.id   2cf0729dd8c065994898ceb2d570325c
#
_cell.length_a   1.000
_cell.length_b   1.000
_cell.length_c   1.000
_cell.angle_alpha   90.00
_cell.angle_beta   90.00
_cell.angle_gamma   90.00
#
_symmetry.space_group_name_H-M   'P 1'
#
loop_
_entity.id
_entity.type
_entity.pdbx_description
1 polymer ?
#
loop_
_entity_poly.entity_id
_entity_poly.type
_entity_poly.pdbx_seq_one_letter_code
_entity_poly.pdbx_strand_id
1 'polypeptide(L)'
;MDFRQVGRALRANVLIALAVFIAIVVIGGAAAYLPAKKYQASVLLLAVPAPSAIATGGGVAYINYILPQLAIVAQDDAQLSKVENEVPAALAHVPVSVAAVSDPSTGTVTLTGTSINPAAAAAFVNTDARILLADQKHNAVYSLLEPSPAQVPDTASNPGKPLLVGAIAFAAIAAVFAAMGADAVRRRVNQVEETRLAANLPVLAEVPRAGRTALRPSLVFSNESEPLVLEAFQELRSNLLLALPADRPTSVAILSGEAGEGKSSVAADLAWALASEHRLVTVVDCDLRRPTMHLLLGAATGPGVSGRLSSDLDHLMSTTRNPYLTFIPAGIPDRHPVDIVSSYVPSLLSELQEQGRHVVVDCPPLNGVAETLLLASMVDVVVLVVDARHFDPARVQQSQARLQEAGATVIGVVLNRVRAKRRNHSYGYATTTPYGDDVVFPAGSAIRHDPGVVAKLPGPTSLRKLSGGGSGRG
;
A
#
# COMPACT_ATOMS: atom_id res chain seq x y z
N MET A 1 -1.79 14.70 -6.60
CA MET A 1 -1.02 14.90 -5.35
C MET A 1 -1.30 16.29 -4.85
N ASP A 2 -1.78 16.42 -3.62
CA ASP A 2 -2.09 17.72 -3.04
C ASP A 2 -0.80 18.34 -2.45
N PHE A 3 -0.37 19.50 -2.94
CA PHE A 3 0.84 20.22 -2.47
C PHE A 3 0.84 20.48 -0.96
N ARG A 4 -0.35 20.60 -0.35
CA ARG A 4 -0.51 20.75 1.10
C ARG A 4 -0.09 19.50 1.88
N GLN A 5 -0.23 18.30 1.29
CA GLN A 5 0.20 17.05 1.92
C GLN A 5 1.72 16.92 1.91
N VAL A 6 2.37 17.28 0.79
CA VAL A 6 3.84 17.26 0.68
C VAL A 6 4.47 18.25 1.68
N GLY A 7 3.91 19.45 1.80
CA GLY A 7 4.41 20.46 2.75
C GLY A 7 4.29 20.04 4.20
N ARG A 8 3.21 19.32 4.57
CA ARG A 8 3.03 18.77 5.94
C ARG A 8 4.02 17.63 6.20
N ALA A 9 4.19 16.70 5.26
CA ALA A 9 5.12 15.59 5.39
C ALA A 9 6.57 16.06 5.57
N LEU A 10 6.98 17.06 4.80
CA LEU A 10 8.31 17.69 4.91
C LEU A 10 8.53 18.37 6.27
N ARG A 11 7.55 19.14 6.76
CA ARG A 11 7.66 19.79 8.09
C ARG A 11 7.71 18.78 9.23
N ALA A 12 6.92 17.70 9.14
CA ALA A 12 6.87 16.67 10.17
C ALA A 12 8.14 15.80 10.22
N ASN A 13 8.86 15.65 9.08
CA ASN A 13 10.00 14.74 8.96
C ASN A 13 11.25 15.45 8.40
N VAL A 14 11.43 16.74 8.73
CA VAL A 14 12.51 17.57 8.21
C VAL A 14 13.90 16.98 8.47
N LEU A 15 14.12 16.35 9.63
CA LEU A 15 15.39 15.72 9.97
C LEU A 15 15.71 14.52 9.08
N ILE A 16 14.71 13.71 8.75
CA ILE A 16 14.87 12.54 7.86
C ILE A 16 15.15 13.02 6.42
N ALA A 17 14.38 14.00 5.94
CA ALA A 17 14.59 14.60 4.63
C ALA A 17 16.00 15.19 4.50
N LEU A 18 16.45 15.93 5.51
CA LEU A 18 17.78 16.56 5.56
C LEU A 18 18.89 15.50 5.60
N ALA A 19 18.74 14.46 6.40
CA ALA A 19 19.72 13.38 6.51
C ALA A 19 19.90 12.64 5.17
N VAL A 20 18.79 12.31 4.49
CA VAL A 20 18.83 11.67 3.16
C VAL A 20 19.44 12.60 2.12
N PHE A 21 19.07 13.88 2.12
CA PHE A 21 19.63 14.88 1.22
C PHE A 21 21.15 15.01 1.39
N ILE A 22 21.62 15.20 2.62
CA ILE A 22 23.06 15.33 2.92
C ILE A 22 23.80 14.05 2.53
N ALA A 23 23.28 12.88 2.84
CA ALA A 23 23.92 11.61 2.51
C ALA A 23 24.14 11.46 0.99
N ILE A 24 23.12 11.79 0.17
CA ILE A 24 23.21 11.69 -1.29
C ILE A 24 24.16 12.75 -1.85
N VAL A 25 24.14 13.98 -1.33
CA VAL A 25 25.04 15.05 -1.79
C VAL A 25 26.50 14.72 -1.43
N VAL A 26 26.76 14.16 -0.25
CA VAL A 26 28.11 13.73 0.15
C VAL A 26 28.60 12.58 -0.74
N ILE A 27 27.77 11.57 -0.99
CA ILE A 27 28.13 10.45 -1.87
C ILE A 27 28.34 10.95 -3.31
N GLY A 28 27.43 11.79 -3.83
CA GLY A 28 27.55 12.37 -5.17
C GLY A 28 28.77 13.30 -5.31
N GLY A 29 29.07 14.09 -4.28
CA GLY A 29 30.27 14.91 -4.21
C GLY A 29 31.55 14.08 -4.19
N ALA A 30 31.58 13.03 -3.39
CA ALA A 30 32.70 12.09 -3.38
C ALA A 30 32.91 11.44 -4.76
N ALA A 31 31.84 10.97 -5.39
CA ALA A 31 31.91 10.40 -6.73
C ALA A 31 32.36 11.40 -7.81
N ALA A 32 32.05 12.69 -7.62
CA ALA A 32 32.42 13.75 -8.56
C ALA A 32 33.88 14.22 -8.42
N TYR A 33 34.45 14.19 -7.21
CA TYR A 33 35.74 14.80 -6.93
C TYR A 33 36.85 13.85 -6.52
N LEU A 34 36.52 12.62 -6.06
CA LEU A 34 37.50 11.58 -5.71
C LEU A 34 38.23 10.93 -6.90
N PRO A 35 37.64 10.76 -8.10
CA PRO A 35 38.36 10.19 -9.23
C PRO A 35 39.56 11.04 -9.64
N ALA A 36 40.62 10.39 -10.11
CA ALA A 36 41.83 11.04 -10.58
C ALA A 36 41.51 12.08 -11.69
N LYS A 37 42.10 13.25 -11.60
CA LYS A 37 41.96 14.31 -12.60
C LYS A 37 42.44 13.78 -13.94
N LYS A 38 41.69 13.96 -15.01
CA LYS A 38 42.06 13.62 -16.37
C LYS A 38 42.31 14.90 -17.16
N TYR A 39 43.36 14.88 -17.95
CA TYR A 39 43.73 15.98 -18.83
C TYR A 39 43.51 15.56 -20.27
N GLN A 40 42.99 16.48 -21.11
CA GLN A 40 42.73 16.25 -22.52
C GLN A 40 43.51 17.22 -23.34
N ALA A 41 44.27 16.68 -24.31
CA ALA A 41 44.97 17.45 -25.33
C ALA A 41 44.45 17.06 -26.70
N SER A 42 44.24 18.02 -27.59
CA SER A 42 43.69 17.74 -28.92
C SER A 42 44.52 18.36 -30.01
N VAL A 43 44.69 17.63 -31.11
CA VAL A 43 45.29 18.11 -32.37
C VAL A 43 44.23 18.03 -33.45
N LEU A 44 44.20 19.08 -34.29
CA LEU A 44 43.36 19.12 -35.47
C LEU A 44 44.21 18.86 -36.70
N LEU A 45 43.86 17.82 -37.47
CA LEU A 45 44.42 17.54 -38.76
C LEU A 45 43.44 17.96 -39.87
N LEU A 46 43.89 18.76 -40.83
CA LEU A 46 43.09 19.22 -41.97
C LEU A 46 43.53 18.47 -43.23
N ALA A 47 42.57 17.80 -43.86
CA ALA A 47 42.80 17.13 -45.16
C ALA A 47 42.51 18.14 -46.30
N VAL A 48 43.52 18.43 -47.10
CA VAL A 48 43.41 19.32 -48.26
C VAL A 48 43.57 18.46 -49.54
N PRO A 49 42.61 18.55 -50.49
CA PRO A 49 42.75 17.80 -51.75
C PRO A 49 43.95 18.31 -52.58
N ALA A 50 44.67 17.41 -53.19
CA ALA A 50 45.74 17.74 -54.07
C ALA A 50 45.23 18.46 -55.36
N PRO A 51 46.00 19.40 -55.95
CA PRO A 51 45.56 20.12 -57.15
C PRO A 51 45.12 19.21 -58.32
N SER A 52 45.78 18.04 -58.47
CA SER A 52 45.43 17.02 -59.45
C SER A 52 44.05 16.38 -59.18
N ALA A 53 43.68 16.18 -57.93
CA ALA A 53 42.38 15.60 -57.51
C ALA A 53 41.23 16.61 -57.66
N ILE A 54 41.52 17.91 -57.48
CA ILE A 54 40.54 19.01 -57.70
C ILE A 54 40.20 19.08 -59.20
N ALA A 55 41.21 18.97 -60.09
CA ALA A 55 41.03 19.03 -61.54
C ALA A 55 40.15 17.90 -62.10
N THR A 56 40.07 16.77 -61.44
CA THR A 56 39.22 15.59 -61.81
C THR A 56 37.85 15.60 -61.16
N GLY A 57 37.53 16.57 -60.34
CA GLY A 57 36.22 16.69 -59.64
C GLY A 57 35.96 15.70 -58.52
N GLY A 58 36.92 14.81 -58.21
CA GLY A 58 36.77 13.71 -57.24
C GLY A 58 37.33 13.99 -55.83
N GLY A 59 38.07 15.10 -55.65
CA GLY A 59 38.86 15.33 -54.43
C GLY A 59 38.04 15.40 -53.13
N VAL A 60 36.89 16.07 -53.14
CA VAL A 60 36.02 16.20 -51.95
C VAL A 60 35.36 14.88 -51.60
N ALA A 61 34.88 14.12 -52.61
CA ALA A 61 34.25 12.84 -52.36
C ALA A 61 35.25 11.84 -51.76
N TYR A 62 36.51 11.90 -52.21
CA TYR A 62 37.59 11.04 -51.71
C TYR A 62 37.96 11.41 -50.25
N ILE A 63 38.03 12.70 -49.92
CA ILE A 63 38.28 13.18 -48.55
C ILE A 63 37.19 12.65 -47.61
N ASN A 64 35.91 12.78 -47.97
CA ASN A 64 34.81 12.26 -47.18
C ASN A 64 34.87 10.77 -46.90
N TYR A 65 35.45 9.98 -47.83
CA TYR A 65 35.67 8.57 -47.67
C TYR A 65 36.87 8.22 -46.79
N ILE A 66 37.98 9.00 -46.89
CA ILE A 66 39.24 8.67 -46.22
C ILE A 66 39.29 9.15 -44.78
N LEU A 67 38.61 10.28 -44.42
CA LEU A 67 38.64 10.85 -43.07
C LEU A 67 38.18 9.88 -41.98
N PRO A 68 37.07 9.14 -42.14
CA PRO A 68 36.67 8.12 -41.14
C PRO A 68 37.72 7.01 -41.01
N GLN A 69 38.37 6.62 -42.10
CA GLN A 69 39.41 5.60 -42.04
C GLN A 69 40.67 6.10 -41.32
N LEU A 70 41.07 7.35 -41.52
CA LEU A 70 42.16 7.94 -40.75
C LEU A 70 41.87 8.00 -39.28
N ALA A 71 40.63 8.32 -38.91
CA ALA A 71 40.23 8.30 -37.52
C ALA A 71 40.25 6.89 -36.89
N ILE A 72 39.95 5.85 -37.65
CA ILE A 72 40.08 4.48 -37.22
C ILE A 72 41.55 4.08 -37.05
N VAL A 73 42.39 4.39 -38.04
CA VAL A 73 43.82 4.09 -37.98
C VAL A 73 44.51 4.77 -36.79
N ALA A 74 44.16 6.01 -36.48
CA ALA A 74 44.70 6.74 -35.33
C ALA A 74 44.40 6.08 -33.97
N GLN A 75 43.38 5.21 -33.93
CA GLN A 75 42.97 4.48 -32.70
C GLN A 75 43.39 3.01 -32.74
N ASP A 76 44.03 2.57 -33.79
CA ASP A 76 44.46 1.19 -33.95
C ASP A 76 45.66 0.84 -33.04
N ASP A 77 45.65 -0.32 -32.42
CA ASP A 77 46.67 -0.77 -31.48
C ASP A 77 48.06 -0.78 -32.11
N ALA A 78 48.14 -1.12 -33.42
CA ALA A 78 49.41 -1.08 -34.16
C ALA A 78 49.95 0.34 -34.31
N GLN A 79 49.09 1.32 -34.55
CA GLN A 79 49.47 2.73 -34.60
C GLN A 79 49.87 3.23 -33.24
N LEU A 80 49.08 2.93 -32.19
CA LEU A 80 49.38 3.35 -30.82
C LEU A 80 50.71 2.78 -30.31
N SER A 81 51.04 1.55 -30.69
CA SER A 81 52.34 0.91 -30.36
C SER A 81 53.53 1.65 -31.04
N LYS A 82 53.38 2.19 -32.24
CA LYS A 82 54.40 3.05 -32.86
C LYS A 82 54.54 4.34 -32.09
N VAL A 83 53.39 4.97 -31.69
CA VAL A 83 53.37 6.18 -30.90
C VAL A 83 54.12 5.98 -29.57
N GLU A 84 53.83 4.87 -28.84
CA GLU A 84 54.49 4.54 -27.58
C GLU A 84 56.02 4.47 -27.73
N ASN A 85 56.48 3.88 -28.81
CA ASN A 85 57.92 3.77 -29.08
C ASN A 85 58.64 5.11 -29.45
N GLU A 86 57.89 6.07 -29.97
CA GLU A 86 58.44 7.38 -30.36
C GLU A 86 58.24 8.49 -29.32
N VAL A 87 57.32 8.31 -28.34
CA VAL A 87 57.12 9.23 -27.23
C VAL A 87 58.32 9.20 -26.28
N PRO A 88 58.73 10.30 -25.65
CA PRO A 88 59.81 10.31 -24.67
C PRO A 88 59.63 9.24 -23.59
N ALA A 89 60.71 8.46 -23.32
CA ALA A 89 60.66 7.30 -22.41
C ALA A 89 60.04 7.62 -21.03
N ALA A 90 60.17 8.82 -20.53
CA ALA A 90 59.57 9.30 -19.29
C ALA A 90 58.03 9.33 -19.31
N LEU A 91 57.42 9.40 -20.50
CA LEU A 91 55.97 9.50 -20.72
C LEU A 91 55.37 8.22 -21.32
N ALA A 92 56.20 7.34 -21.90
CA ALA A 92 55.75 6.12 -22.59
C ALA A 92 54.97 5.13 -21.69
N HIS A 93 55.24 5.10 -20.38
CA HIS A 93 54.58 4.23 -19.42
C HIS A 93 53.32 4.84 -18.80
N VAL A 94 52.95 6.06 -19.14
CA VAL A 94 51.76 6.72 -18.64
C VAL A 94 50.56 6.33 -19.51
N PRO A 95 49.50 5.75 -18.93
CA PRO A 95 48.34 5.36 -19.72
C PRO A 95 47.67 6.57 -20.39
N VAL A 96 47.56 6.54 -21.69
CA VAL A 96 46.87 7.51 -22.53
C VAL A 96 45.81 6.84 -23.35
N SER A 97 44.59 7.35 -23.31
CA SER A 97 43.53 6.93 -24.21
C SER A 97 43.40 7.91 -25.34
N VAL A 98 43.55 7.44 -26.59
CA VAL A 98 43.41 8.25 -27.79
C VAL A 98 42.04 8.05 -28.39
N ALA A 99 41.36 9.14 -28.71
CA ALA A 99 40.11 9.15 -29.47
C ALA A 99 40.29 10.02 -30.71
N ALA A 100 39.82 9.54 -31.85
CA ALA A 100 39.84 10.32 -33.09
C ALA A 100 38.42 10.50 -33.62
N VAL A 101 38.06 11.70 -33.97
CA VAL A 101 36.77 12.06 -34.55
C VAL A 101 36.98 12.74 -35.87
N SER A 102 36.39 12.22 -36.94
CA SER A 102 36.39 12.83 -38.27
C SER A 102 35.14 13.67 -38.49
N ASP A 103 35.31 14.84 -39.06
CA ASP A 103 34.21 15.67 -39.55
C ASP A 103 34.37 15.86 -41.07
N PRO A 104 33.64 15.11 -41.88
CA PRO A 104 33.68 15.21 -43.31
C PRO A 104 33.22 16.59 -43.85
N SER A 105 32.35 17.29 -43.12
CA SER A 105 31.84 18.60 -43.57
C SER A 105 32.89 19.70 -43.54
N THR A 106 33.85 19.60 -42.62
CA THR A 106 34.96 20.54 -42.48
C THR A 106 36.28 20.00 -43.04
N GLY A 107 36.31 18.71 -43.43
CA GLY A 107 37.52 18.08 -43.92
C GLY A 107 38.56 17.82 -42.81
N THR A 108 38.15 17.66 -41.57
CA THR A 108 39.06 17.58 -40.43
C THR A 108 39.01 16.25 -39.70
N VAL A 109 40.09 15.87 -39.04
CA VAL A 109 40.19 14.81 -38.05
C VAL A 109 40.76 15.41 -36.78
N THR A 110 40.01 15.27 -35.69
CA THR A 110 40.45 15.73 -34.37
C THR A 110 40.94 14.50 -33.57
N LEU A 111 42.22 14.53 -33.21
CA LEU A 111 42.81 13.54 -32.30
C LEU A 111 42.78 14.10 -30.88
N THR A 112 42.25 13.34 -29.94
CA THR A 112 42.15 13.74 -28.53
C THR A 112 42.80 12.66 -27.65
N GLY A 113 43.85 13.04 -26.93
CA GLY A 113 44.51 12.21 -25.94
C GLY A 113 44.04 12.55 -24.55
N THR A 114 43.65 11.55 -23.77
CA THR A 114 43.18 11.68 -22.39
C THR A 114 44.11 10.89 -21.46
N SER A 115 44.71 11.58 -20.46
CA SER A 115 45.63 10.96 -19.49
C SER A 115 45.53 11.63 -18.11
N ILE A 116 46.05 10.97 -17.08
CA ILE A 116 46.26 11.59 -15.75
C ILE A 116 47.47 12.57 -15.73
N ASN A 117 48.34 12.49 -16.72
CA ASN A 117 49.48 13.37 -16.89
C ASN A 117 49.23 14.28 -18.09
N PRO A 118 49.21 15.62 -17.92
CA PRO A 118 48.94 16.57 -19.00
C PRO A 118 50.00 16.56 -20.11
N ALA A 119 51.27 16.35 -19.74
CA ALA A 119 52.33 16.24 -20.71
C ALA A 119 52.27 14.99 -21.57
N ALA A 120 51.87 13.85 -20.97
CA ALA A 120 51.66 12.62 -21.69
C ALA A 120 50.49 12.74 -22.69
N ALA A 121 49.36 13.36 -22.29
CA ALA A 121 48.23 13.58 -23.19
C ALA A 121 48.63 14.33 -24.45
N ALA A 122 49.40 15.45 -24.30
CA ALA A 122 49.85 16.26 -25.40
C ALA A 122 50.93 15.57 -26.25
N ALA A 123 51.90 14.91 -25.63
CA ALA A 123 52.97 14.18 -26.31
C ALA A 123 52.47 13.05 -27.21
N PHE A 124 51.55 12.25 -26.69
CA PHE A 124 50.96 11.11 -27.45
C PHE A 124 50.21 11.60 -28.70
N VAL A 125 49.35 12.62 -28.54
CA VAL A 125 48.54 13.11 -29.66
C VAL A 125 49.41 13.81 -30.72
N ASN A 126 50.42 14.55 -30.28
CA ASN A 126 51.36 15.20 -31.21
C ASN A 126 52.25 14.18 -31.96
N THR A 127 52.64 13.09 -31.28
CA THR A 127 53.40 12.02 -31.90
C THR A 127 52.53 11.24 -32.88
N ASP A 128 51.32 10.92 -32.53
CA ASP A 128 50.37 10.24 -33.42
C ASP A 128 50.07 11.07 -34.68
N ALA A 129 49.75 12.37 -34.48
CA ALA A 129 49.60 13.29 -35.62
C ALA A 129 50.83 13.31 -36.54
N ARG A 130 52.02 13.37 -35.97
CA ARG A 130 53.27 13.38 -36.71
C ARG A 130 53.48 12.10 -37.51
N ILE A 131 53.20 10.94 -36.96
CA ILE A 131 53.30 9.62 -37.66
C ILE A 131 52.28 9.57 -38.80
N LEU A 132 51.04 9.98 -38.54
CA LEU A 132 50.00 10.04 -39.57
C LEU A 132 50.37 11.00 -40.70
N LEU A 133 50.95 12.15 -40.42
CA LEU A 133 51.43 13.08 -41.38
C LEU A 133 52.59 12.51 -42.21
N ALA A 134 53.51 11.77 -41.57
CA ALA A 134 54.64 11.12 -42.25
C ALA A 134 54.18 10.01 -43.17
N ASP A 135 53.26 9.16 -42.70
CA ASP A 135 52.71 8.04 -43.48
C ASP A 135 51.93 8.50 -44.74
N GLN A 136 51.33 9.71 -44.67
CA GLN A 136 50.52 10.26 -45.77
C GLN A 136 51.28 11.28 -46.64
N LYS A 137 52.57 11.57 -46.36
CA LYS A 137 53.38 12.56 -47.06
C LYS A 137 53.47 12.39 -48.57
N HIS A 138 53.37 11.14 -49.05
CA HIS A 138 53.46 10.77 -50.47
C HIS A 138 52.11 10.49 -51.11
N ASN A 139 50.99 10.80 -50.44
CA ASN A 139 49.67 10.58 -51.02
C ASN A 139 49.43 11.55 -52.19
N ALA A 140 49.11 11.00 -53.37
CA ALA A 140 48.94 11.81 -54.60
C ALA A 140 47.55 12.52 -54.67
N VAL A 141 46.62 12.19 -53.76
CA VAL A 141 45.23 12.65 -53.85
C VAL A 141 44.92 13.74 -52.85
N TYR A 142 45.51 13.69 -51.65
CA TYR A 142 45.34 14.72 -50.60
C TYR A 142 46.61 14.89 -49.78
N SER A 143 46.69 16.00 -49.07
CA SER A 143 47.72 16.26 -48.06
C SER A 143 47.09 16.53 -46.72
N LEU A 144 47.69 16.01 -45.64
CA LEU A 144 47.31 16.36 -44.29
C LEU A 144 48.13 17.58 -43.83
N LEU A 145 47.47 18.51 -43.21
CA LEU A 145 48.09 19.68 -42.57
C LEU A 145 47.78 19.68 -41.10
N GLU A 146 48.77 20.00 -40.29
CA GLU A 146 48.60 20.22 -38.84
C GLU A 146 48.65 21.75 -38.59
N PRO A 147 47.53 22.42 -38.41
CA PRO A 147 47.51 23.85 -38.20
C PRO A 147 48.23 24.29 -36.91
N SER A 148 48.15 23.45 -35.86
CA SER A 148 48.77 23.76 -34.57
C SER A 148 48.92 22.48 -33.75
N PRO A 149 50.08 22.17 -33.14
CA PRO A 149 50.28 21.06 -32.25
C PRO A 149 49.47 21.23 -30.97
N ALA A 150 49.11 20.13 -30.34
CA ALA A 150 48.42 20.13 -29.05
C ALA A 150 49.33 20.78 -27.97
N GLN A 151 48.79 21.72 -27.25
CA GLN A 151 49.45 22.28 -26.07
C GLN A 151 49.20 21.42 -24.84
N VAL A 152 50.12 21.48 -23.89
CA VAL A 152 49.92 20.81 -22.60
C VAL A 152 48.74 21.46 -21.88
N PRO A 153 47.71 20.72 -21.53
CA PRO A 153 46.52 21.32 -20.91
C PRO A 153 46.82 21.80 -19.49
N ASP A 154 46.53 23.08 -19.20
CA ASP A 154 46.70 23.68 -17.87
C ASP A 154 45.55 23.28 -16.91
N THR A 155 44.41 22.92 -17.45
CA THR A 155 43.21 22.58 -16.66
C THR A 155 42.77 21.13 -16.90
N ALA A 156 42.43 20.46 -15.80
CA ALA A 156 41.88 19.12 -15.89
C ALA A 156 40.45 19.16 -16.47
N SER A 157 40.14 18.24 -17.34
CA SER A 157 38.76 17.95 -17.73
C SER A 157 38.07 17.34 -16.53
N ASN A 158 37.16 18.06 -15.87
CA ASN A 158 36.45 17.61 -14.70
C ASN A 158 34.95 17.48 -15.00
N PRO A 159 34.44 16.27 -15.24
CA PRO A 159 33.00 16.05 -15.41
C PRO A 159 32.23 16.18 -14.10
N GLY A 160 32.90 16.48 -12.97
CA GLY A 160 32.29 16.49 -11.64
C GLY A 160 31.23 17.56 -11.46
N LYS A 161 31.33 18.71 -12.16
CA LYS A 161 30.32 19.79 -12.04
C LYS A 161 28.91 19.34 -12.47
N PRO A 162 28.70 18.80 -13.67
CA PRO A 162 27.37 18.31 -14.07
C PRO A 162 26.90 17.12 -13.21
N LEU A 163 27.83 16.25 -12.77
CA LEU A 163 27.51 15.12 -11.88
C LEU A 163 27.02 15.61 -10.52
N LEU A 164 27.64 16.64 -9.96
CA LEU A 164 27.23 17.26 -8.69
C LEU A 164 25.85 17.90 -8.79
N VAL A 165 25.56 18.61 -9.87
CA VAL A 165 24.24 19.22 -10.12
C VAL A 165 23.18 18.13 -10.23
N GLY A 166 23.45 17.04 -10.94
CA GLY A 166 22.57 15.87 -11.02
C GLY A 166 22.33 15.22 -9.66
N ALA A 167 23.38 15.07 -8.85
CA ALA A 167 23.29 14.52 -7.50
C ALA A 167 22.43 15.38 -6.57
N ILE A 168 22.56 16.71 -6.64
CA ILE A 168 21.74 17.63 -5.84
C ILE A 168 20.26 17.56 -6.24
N ALA A 169 19.96 17.53 -7.54
CA ALA A 169 18.59 17.40 -8.03
C ALA A 169 17.97 16.07 -7.59
N PHE A 170 18.70 14.96 -7.72
CA PHE A 170 18.26 13.65 -7.27
C PHE A 170 18.06 13.59 -5.75
N ALA A 171 18.98 14.19 -4.97
CA ALA A 171 18.89 14.26 -3.52
C ALA A 171 17.61 15.00 -3.05
N ALA A 172 17.25 16.10 -3.72
CA ALA A 172 16.02 16.84 -3.41
C ALA A 172 14.77 15.99 -3.63
N ILE A 173 14.70 15.27 -4.74
CA ILE A 173 13.58 14.36 -5.04
C ILE A 173 13.53 13.22 -4.02
N ALA A 174 14.65 12.57 -3.75
CA ALA A 174 14.74 11.45 -2.80
C ALA A 174 14.36 11.87 -1.37
N ALA A 175 14.74 13.08 -0.94
CA ALA A 175 14.38 13.64 0.36
C ALA A 175 12.87 13.84 0.51
N VAL A 176 12.19 14.30 -0.54
CA VAL A 176 10.72 14.43 -0.55
C VAL A 176 10.05 13.06 -0.42
N PHE A 177 10.50 12.06 -1.19
CA PHE A 177 9.95 10.70 -1.09
C PHE A 177 10.22 10.05 0.27
N ALA A 178 11.41 10.26 0.84
CA ALA A 178 11.74 9.77 2.17
C ALA A 178 10.85 10.40 3.25
N ALA A 179 10.62 11.71 3.20
CA ALA A 179 9.72 12.41 4.11
C ALA A 179 8.28 11.92 4.00
N MET A 180 7.79 11.71 2.77
CA MET A 180 6.45 11.17 2.53
C MET A 180 6.32 9.72 3.00
N GLY A 181 7.33 8.89 2.79
CA GLY A 181 7.38 7.53 3.29
C GLY A 181 7.37 7.47 4.83
N ALA A 182 8.16 8.30 5.47
CA ALA A 182 8.21 8.42 6.93
C ALA A 182 6.87 8.92 7.51
N ASP A 183 6.24 9.92 6.88
CA ASP A 183 4.91 10.41 7.28
C ASP A 183 3.85 9.31 7.14
N ALA A 184 3.88 8.55 6.05
CA ALA A 184 2.96 7.43 5.82
C ALA A 184 3.13 6.30 6.85
N VAL A 185 4.36 6.03 7.30
CA VAL A 185 4.65 5.06 8.36
C VAL A 185 4.20 5.59 9.71
N ARG A 186 4.49 6.86 10.02
CA ARG A 186 4.14 7.50 11.28
C ARG A 186 2.62 7.58 11.49
N ARG A 187 1.86 7.97 10.47
CA ARG A 187 0.39 7.98 10.51
C ARG A 187 -0.20 6.60 10.81
N ARG A 188 0.42 5.52 10.35
CA ARG A 188 -0.04 4.16 10.62
C ARG A 188 0.13 3.73 12.07
N VAL A 189 1.19 4.18 12.72
CA VAL A 189 1.48 3.81 14.12
C VAL A 189 0.57 4.57 15.07
N ASN A 190 0.16 5.79 14.73
CA ASN A 190 -0.58 6.67 15.60
C ASN A 190 -2.11 6.63 15.39
N GLN A 191 -2.64 5.99 14.33
CA GLN A 191 -4.08 6.03 14.04
C GLN A 191 -4.95 5.51 15.18
N VAL A 192 -4.54 4.46 15.86
CA VAL A 192 -5.28 3.90 17.00
C VAL A 192 -5.29 4.89 18.15
N GLU A 193 -4.12 5.42 18.49
CA GLU A 193 -4.01 6.39 19.61
C GLU A 193 -4.66 7.73 19.24
N GLU A 194 -4.51 8.21 18.02
CA GLU A 194 -5.20 9.41 17.53
C GLU A 194 -6.73 9.23 17.55
N THR A 195 -7.23 8.03 17.20
CA THR A 195 -8.66 7.71 17.25
C THR A 195 -9.15 7.67 18.68
N ARG A 196 -8.40 7.00 19.56
CA ARG A 196 -8.71 6.93 20.98
C ARG A 196 -8.78 8.31 21.62
N LEU A 197 -7.80 9.17 21.33
CA LEU A 197 -7.75 10.53 21.83
C LEU A 197 -8.86 11.40 21.23
N ALA A 198 -9.15 11.29 19.94
CA ALA A 198 -10.18 12.06 19.27
C ALA A 198 -11.59 11.69 19.73
N ALA A 199 -11.87 10.40 19.87
CA ALA A 199 -13.16 9.91 20.30
C ALA A 199 -13.32 9.92 21.83
N ASN A 200 -12.24 9.98 22.58
CA ASN A 200 -12.19 9.70 24.02
C ASN A 200 -12.83 8.34 24.37
N LEU A 201 -12.64 7.36 23.49
CA LEU A 201 -13.22 6.02 23.54
C LEU A 201 -12.17 4.95 23.20
N PRO A 202 -12.32 3.71 23.71
CA PRO A 202 -11.45 2.62 23.34
C PRO A 202 -11.65 2.23 21.87
N VAL A 203 -10.57 1.81 21.21
CA VAL A 203 -10.65 1.10 19.93
C VAL A 203 -10.93 -0.38 20.23
N LEU A 204 -12.11 -0.85 19.81
CA LEU A 204 -12.58 -2.20 20.10
C LEU A 204 -11.92 -3.24 19.17
N ALA A 205 -11.61 -2.86 17.93
CA ALA A 205 -10.87 -3.69 16.99
C ALA A 205 -10.32 -2.87 15.82
N GLU A 206 -9.24 -3.39 15.22
CA GLU A 206 -8.67 -2.93 13.97
C GLU A 206 -9.00 -3.94 12.87
N VAL A 207 -10.01 -3.66 12.03
CA VAL A 207 -10.41 -4.57 10.94
C VAL A 207 -9.53 -4.33 9.71
N PRO A 208 -8.74 -5.30 9.26
CA PRO A 208 -7.92 -5.18 8.08
C PRO A 208 -8.76 -5.00 6.81
N ARG A 209 -8.16 -4.39 5.79
CA ARG A 209 -8.79 -4.34 4.47
C ARG A 209 -8.81 -5.75 3.88
N ALA A 210 -10.01 -6.29 3.62
CA ALA A 210 -10.18 -7.54 2.91
C ALA A 210 -9.62 -7.49 1.47
N GLY A 211 -9.06 -8.59 1.00
CA GLY A 211 -8.54 -8.71 -0.36
C GLY A 211 -9.64 -8.53 -1.42
N ARG A 212 -9.28 -8.06 -2.61
CA ARG A 212 -10.23 -7.75 -3.71
C ARG A 212 -10.76 -9.00 -4.42
N THR A 213 -10.62 -10.19 -3.90
CA THR A 213 -10.95 -11.45 -4.58
C THR A 213 -12.45 -11.74 -4.68
N ALA A 214 -13.30 -11.07 -3.91
CA ALA A 214 -14.74 -11.26 -4.00
C ALA A 214 -15.39 -10.20 -4.92
N LEU A 215 -15.90 -10.63 -6.06
CA LEU A 215 -16.71 -9.82 -6.99
C LEU A 215 -18.11 -9.49 -6.43
N ARG A 216 -18.50 -10.06 -5.28
CA ARG A 216 -19.78 -9.84 -4.60
C ARG A 216 -19.56 -9.48 -3.15
N PRO A 217 -20.39 -8.61 -2.56
CA PRO A 217 -20.39 -8.41 -1.12
C PRO A 217 -20.70 -9.76 -0.44
N SER A 218 -19.81 -10.19 0.44
CA SER A 218 -19.93 -11.41 1.21
C SER A 218 -19.38 -11.19 2.60
N LEU A 219 -19.83 -11.98 3.57
CA LEU A 219 -19.26 -12.00 4.91
C LEU A 219 -17.80 -12.43 4.85
N VAL A 220 -16.92 -11.63 5.38
CA VAL A 220 -15.50 -11.96 5.45
C VAL A 220 -15.25 -12.98 6.56
N PHE A 221 -16.01 -12.91 7.66
CA PHE A 221 -15.92 -13.87 8.77
C PHE A 221 -16.23 -15.31 8.35
N SER A 222 -17.05 -15.52 7.32
CA SER A 222 -17.35 -16.87 6.78
C SER A 222 -16.29 -17.37 5.80
N ASN A 223 -15.29 -16.55 5.46
CA ASN A 223 -14.25 -16.89 4.50
C ASN A 223 -12.95 -17.22 5.22
N GLU A 224 -12.64 -18.51 5.37
CA GLU A 224 -11.43 -19.02 6.02
C GLU A 224 -10.12 -18.52 5.38
N SER A 225 -10.20 -17.89 4.20
CA SER A 225 -9.02 -17.39 3.48
C SER A 225 -8.43 -16.10 4.02
N GLU A 226 -9.07 -15.40 4.97
CA GLU A 226 -8.58 -14.14 5.54
C GLU A 226 -8.43 -14.21 7.08
N PRO A 227 -7.44 -14.94 7.62
CA PRO A 227 -7.28 -15.16 9.06
C PRO A 227 -7.18 -13.88 9.90
N LEU A 228 -6.54 -12.83 9.37
CA LEU A 228 -6.39 -11.56 10.10
C LEU A 228 -7.72 -10.83 10.28
N VAL A 229 -8.64 -10.97 9.34
CA VAL A 229 -9.98 -10.38 9.48
C VAL A 229 -10.82 -11.16 10.45
N LEU A 230 -10.72 -12.49 10.40
CA LEU A 230 -11.36 -13.39 11.35
C LEU A 230 -10.92 -13.06 12.80
N GLU A 231 -9.59 -12.91 13.02
CA GLU A 231 -9.03 -12.54 14.31
C GLU A 231 -9.55 -11.17 14.80
N ALA A 232 -9.65 -10.17 13.91
CA ALA A 232 -10.17 -8.86 14.25
C ALA A 232 -11.64 -8.88 14.70
N PHE A 233 -12.48 -9.71 14.07
CA PHE A 233 -13.88 -9.84 14.50
C PHE A 233 -14.04 -10.69 15.77
N GLN A 234 -13.15 -11.63 16.03
CA GLN A 234 -13.08 -12.34 17.32
C GLN A 234 -12.67 -11.36 18.46
N GLU A 235 -11.70 -10.46 18.18
CA GLU A 235 -11.32 -9.41 19.11
C GLU A 235 -12.48 -8.44 19.35
N LEU A 236 -13.14 -7.96 18.29
CA LEU A 236 -14.32 -7.08 18.39
C LEU A 236 -15.41 -7.72 19.23
N ARG A 237 -15.76 -8.97 18.96
CA ARG A 237 -16.74 -9.73 19.71
C ARG A 237 -16.37 -9.82 21.19
N SER A 238 -15.14 -10.17 21.51
CA SER A 238 -14.66 -10.32 22.90
C SER A 238 -14.72 -8.99 23.64
N ASN A 239 -14.25 -7.91 23.04
CA ASN A 239 -14.30 -6.59 23.63
C ASN A 239 -15.74 -6.07 23.80
N LEU A 240 -16.62 -6.36 22.85
CA LEU A 240 -18.04 -6.05 22.96
C LEU A 240 -18.68 -6.78 24.13
N LEU A 241 -18.50 -8.11 24.24
CA LEU A 241 -19.09 -8.92 25.30
C LEU A 241 -18.58 -8.53 26.68
N LEU A 242 -17.36 -8.04 26.82
CA LEU A 242 -16.83 -7.49 28.07
C LEU A 242 -17.51 -6.16 28.49
N ALA A 243 -17.97 -5.40 27.50
CA ALA A 243 -18.63 -4.10 27.73
C ALA A 243 -20.16 -4.25 27.94
N LEU A 244 -20.74 -5.40 27.61
CA LEU A 244 -22.17 -5.65 27.70
C LEU A 244 -22.55 -6.34 29.02
N PRO A 245 -23.80 -6.13 29.53
CA PRO A 245 -24.34 -6.96 30.61
C PRO A 245 -24.34 -8.42 30.25
N ALA A 246 -23.87 -9.28 31.16
CA ALA A 246 -23.78 -10.71 30.93
C ALA A 246 -25.12 -11.45 31.16
N ASP A 247 -26.04 -10.81 31.83
CA ASP A 247 -27.28 -11.42 32.38
C ASP A 247 -28.50 -11.27 31.46
N ARG A 248 -28.39 -10.48 30.38
CA ARG A 248 -29.52 -10.27 29.47
C ARG A 248 -29.06 -10.07 28.02
N PRO A 249 -29.95 -10.36 27.05
CA PRO A 249 -29.75 -9.99 25.67
C PRO A 249 -29.63 -8.43 25.52
N THR A 250 -28.84 -7.99 24.57
CA THR A 250 -28.55 -6.56 24.36
C THR A 250 -28.67 -6.18 22.90
N SER A 251 -29.03 -4.93 22.68
CA SER A 251 -29.08 -4.29 21.36
C SER A 251 -27.84 -3.42 21.13
N VAL A 252 -27.20 -3.57 19.98
CA VAL A 252 -25.98 -2.87 19.57
C VAL A 252 -26.22 -2.18 18.24
N ALA A 253 -26.14 -0.87 18.18
CA ALA A 253 -26.16 -0.14 16.92
C ALA A 253 -24.74 -0.02 16.35
N ILE A 254 -24.60 -0.36 15.07
CA ILE A 254 -23.39 -0.14 14.29
C ILE A 254 -23.63 1.03 13.36
N LEU A 255 -22.89 2.10 13.57
CA LEU A 255 -23.06 3.31 12.79
C LEU A 255 -21.70 3.92 12.39
N SER A 256 -21.73 4.87 11.49
CA SER A 256 -20.54 5.59 11.03
C SER A 256 -20.83 7.07 10.81
N GLY A 257 -19.81 7.91 10.82
CA GLY A 257 -19.95 9.32 10.51
C GLY A 257 -20.41 9.57 9.09
N GLU A 258 -19.80 8.87 8.14
CA GLU A 258 -20.03 9.05 6.69
C GLU A 258 -20.52 7.76 6.02
N ALA A 259 -21.16 7.93 4.86
CA ALA A 259 -21.52 6.79 4.03
C ALA A 259 -20.26 6.09 3.45
N GLY A 260 -20.30 4.76 3.36
CA GLY A 260 -19.21 3.98 2.76
C GLY A 260 -18.04 3.63 3.69
N GLU A 261 -18.08 3.93 4.98
CA GLU A 261 -17.07 3.55 5.97
C GLU A 261 -17.09 2.05 6.33
N GLY A 262 -18.12 1.33 5.89
CA GLY A 262 -18.22 -0.13 6.04
C GLY A 262 -19.03 -0.60 7.25
N LYS A 263 -19.91 0.25 7.81
CA LYS A 263 -20.81 -0.07 8.92
C LYS A 263 -21.57 -1.39 8.72
N SER A 264 -22.23 -1.55 7.56
CA SER A 264 -23.04 -2.75 7.27
C SER A 264 -22.19 -4.03 7.21
N SER A 265 -20.96 -3.95 6.65
CA SER A 265 -20.05 -5.09 6.67
C SER A 265 -19.61 -5.44 8.08
N VAL A 266 -19.28 -4.43 8.91
CA VAL A 266 -18.92 -4.64 10.31
C VAL A 266 -20.09 -5.21 11.11
N ALA A 267 -21.32 -4.73 10.88
CA ALA A 267 -22.53 -5.25 11.52
C ALA A 267 -22.79 -6.73 11.17
N ALA A 268 -22.69 -7.06 9.89
CA ALA A 268 -22.92 -8.41 9.40
C ALA A 268 -21.87 -9.41 9.94
N ASP A 269 -20.59 -9.06 9.86
CA ASP A 269 -19.50 -9.93 10.32
C ASP A 269 -19.47 -10.05 11.86
N LEU A 270 -19.80 -8.98 12.60
CA LEU A 270 -19.95 -9.04 14.07
C LEU A 270 -21.11 -9.94 14.47
N ALA A 271 -22.27 -9.79 13.82
CA ALA A 271 -23.43 -10.63 14.10
C ALA A 271 -23.15 -12.12 13.83
N TRP A 272 -22.41 -12.40 12.75
CA TRP A 272 -21.96 -13.77 12.46
C TRP A 272 -20.98 -14.26 13.53
N ALA A 273 -20.05 -13.43 13.99
CA ALA A 273 -19.10 -13.76 15.05
C ALA A 273 -19.79 -14.07 16.39
N LEU A 274 -20.82 -13.32 16.74
CA LEU A 274 -21.65 -13.57 17.93
C LEU A 274 -22.43 -14.88 17.80
N ALA A 275 -23.06 -15.13 16.65
CA ALA A 275 -23.86 -16.34 16.40
C ALA A 275 -23.00 -17.61 16.32
N SER A 276 -21.72 -17.51 15.99
CA SER A 276 -20.79 -18.65 15.95
C SER A 276 -20.53 -19.26 17.34
N GLU A 277 -20.86 -18.57 18.42
CA GLU A 277 -20.88 -19.10 19.80
C GLU A 277 -22.25 -19.62 20.25
N HIS A 278 -23.12 -19.98 19.32
CA HIS A 278 -24.47 -20.49 19.59
C HIS A 278 -25.38 -19.47 20.31
N ARG A 279 -25.06 -18.19 20.26
CA ARG A 279 -25.93 -17.12 20.76
C ARG A 279 -27.01 -16.82 19.74
N LEU A 280 -28.23 -16.64 20.20
CA LEU A 280 -29.33 -16.21 19.35
C LEU A 280 -29.11 -14.74 18.99
N VAL A 281 -28.88 -14.43 17.71
CA VAL A 281 -28.62 -13.09 17.22
C VAL A 281 -29.61 -12.74 16.12
N THR A 282 -30.09 -11.51 16.12
CA THR A 282 -30.89 -10.97 15.02
C THR A 282 -30.22 -9.69 14.50
N VAL A 283 -29.96 -9.66 13.20
CA VAL A 283 -29.56 -8.43 12.52
C VAL A 283 -30.79 -7.71 12.03
N VAL A 284 -30.89 -6.41 12.32
CA VAL A 284 -31.96 -5.54 11.86
C VAL A 284 -31.38 -4.47 10.93
N ASP A 285 -31.80 -4.46 9.67
CA ASP A 285 -31.38 -3.44 8.69
C ASP A 285 -32.28 -2.19 8.84
N CYS A 286 -31.76 -1.19 9.51
CA CYS A 286 -32.43 0.12 9.68
C CYS A 286 -31.90 1.18 8.70
N ASP A 287 -31.03 0.84 7.74
CA ASP A 287 -30.71 1.73 6.62
C ASP A 287 -31.80 1.66 5.54
N LEU A 288 -32.96 2.22 5.87
CA LEU A 288 -34.15 2.21 5.00
C LEU A 288 -33.92 2.95 3.66
N ARG A 289 -32.83 3.73 3.56
CA ARG A 289 -32.49 4.49 2.36
C ARG A 289 -31.64 3.71 1.36
N ARG A 290 -30.72 2.90 1.88
CA ARG A 290 -29.78 2.11 1.07
C ARG A 290 -29.52 0.74 1.70
N PRO A 291 -30.54 -0.10 1.79
CA PRO A 291 -30.42 -1.41 2.42
C PRO A 291 -29.44 -2.29 1.63
N THR A 292 -28.46 -2.85 2.31
CA THR A 292 -27.43 -3.71 1.71
C THR A 292 -27.20 -5.00 2.48
N MET A 293 -27.76 -5.13 3.66
CA MET A 293 -27.53 -6.24 4.58
C MET A 293 -27.97 -7.59 3.98
N HIS A 294 -29.07 -7.62 3.23
CA HIS A 294 -29.56 -8.83 2.54
C HIS A 294 -28.54 -9.42 1.56
N LEU A 295 -27.72 -8.56 0.90
CA LEU A 295 -26.65 -9.00 0.00
C LEU A 295 -25.49 -9.62 0.77
N LEU A 296 -25.15 -9.06 1.95
CA LEU A 296 -24.05 -9.54 2.79
C LEU A 296 -24.40 -10.90 3.41
N LEU A 297 -25.61 -11.03 3.93
CA LEU A 297 -26.07 -12.25 4.61
C LEU A 297 -26.56 -13.34 3.64
N GLY A 298 -26.76 -13.02 2.36
CA GLY A 298 -27.36 -13.92 1.37
C GLY A 298 -28.78 -14.34 1.74
N ALA A 299 -29.51 -13.42 2.39
CA ALA A 299 -30.86 -13.65 2.89
C ALA A 299 -31.91 -12.98 1.99
N ALA A 300 -33.15 -13.45 2.07
CA ALA A 300 -34.25 -12.88 1.31
C ALA A 300 -34.63 -11.50 1.84
N THR A 301 -35.07 -10.62 0.94
CA THR A 301 -35.78 -9.39 1.29
C THR A 301 -37.23 -9.72 1.58
N GLY A 302 -37.74 -9.28 2.70
CA GLY A 302 -39.14 -9.46 3.12
C GLY A 302 -39.79 -8.13 3.46
N PRO A 303 -40.95 -8.14 4.11
CA PRO A 303 -41.62 -6.92 4.58
C PRO A 303 -40.73 -6.11 5.54
N GLY A 304 -39.90 -6.77 6.33
CA GLY A 304 -38.88 -6.14 7.17
C GLY A 304 -39.40 -5.11 8.16
N VAL A 305 -38.52 -4.18 8.56
CA VAL A 305 -38.84 -3.11 9.51
C VAL A 305 -40.01 -2.26 9.04
N SER A 306 -40.06 -1.96 7.73
CA SER A 306 -41.15 -1.15 7.13
C SER A 306 -42.50 -1.87 7.15
N GLY A 307 -42.51 -3.18 7.14
CA GLY A 307 -43.75 -3.99 7.17
C GLY A 307 -44.28 -4.36 8.56
N ARG A 308 -43.69 -3.84 9.63
CA ARG A 308 -43.98 -4.23 11.03
C ARG A 308 -45.44 -4.06 11.43
N LEU A 309 -46.14 -3.09 10.87
CA LEU A 309 -47.58 -2.84 11.18
C LEU A 309 -48.50 -4.01 10.81
N SER A 310 -48.15 -4.76 9.77
CA SER A 310 -49.03 -5.76 9.16
C SER A 310 -48.55 -7.19 9.36
N SER A 311 -47.46 -7.43 10.10
CA SER A 311 -46.84 -8.73 10.18
C SER A 311 -46.35 -9.05 11.60
N ASP A 312 -46.58 -10.28 12.05
CA ASP A 312 -45.96 -10.82 13.26
C ASP A 312 -44.45 -10.94 13.09
N LEU A 313 -43.72 -10.94 14.21
CA LEU A 313 -42.26 -10.96 14.23
C LEU A 313 -41.65 -12.12 13.39
N ASP A 314 -42.25 -13.29 13.49
CA ASP A 314 -41.79 -14.50 12.76
C ASP A 314 -41.88 -14.29 11.22
N HIS A 315 -42.84 -13.54 10.74
CA HIS A 315 -42.97 -13.22 9.30
C HIS A 315 -41.99 -12.14 8.83
N LEU A 316 -41.42 -11.36 9.76
CA LEU A 316 -40.41 -10.36 9.45
C LEU A 316 -39.01 -10.98 9.35
N MET A 317 -38.77 -12.08 10.07
CA MET A 317 -37.46 -12.72 10.19
C MET A 317 -37.14 -13.60 8.98
N SER A 318 -36.01 -13.41 8.39
CA SER A 318 -35.42 -14.29 7.38
C SER A 318 -34.31 -15.15 8.01
N THR A 319 -34.26 -16.42 7.64
CA THR A 319 -33.17 -17.30 8.04
C THR A 319 -31.90 -17.02 7.28
N THR A 320 -30.76 -17.24 7.92
CA THR A 320 -29.44 -17.17 7.26
C THR A 320 -28.81 -18.57 7.19
N ARG A 321 -27.59 -18.66 6.67
CA ARG A 321 -26.83 -19.92 6.67
C ARG A 321 -26.41 -20.38 8.06
N ASN A 322 -26.39 -19.49 9.06
CA ASN A 322 -26.11 -19.82 10.44
C ASN A 322 -27.45 -19.97 11.20
N PRO A 323 -27.75 -21.11 11.81
CA PRO A 323 -29.03 -21.34 12.48
C PRO A 323 -29.29 -20.46 13.70
N TYR A 324 -28.24 -19.87 14.27
CA TYR A 324 -28.33 -18.93 15.39
C TYR A 324 -28.46 -17.47 14.96
N LEU A 325 -28.36 -17.18 13.66
CA LEU A 325 -28.43 -15.83 13.09
C LEU A 325 -29.70 -15.67 12.26
N THR A 326 -30.58 -14.78 12.65
CA THR A 326 -31.74 -14.35 11.86
C THR A 326 -31.53 -12.92 11.36
N PHE A 327 -32.31 -12.55 10.36
CA PHE A 327 -32.20 -11.26 9.72
C PHE A 327 -33.59 -10.64 9.51
N ILE A 328 -33.74 -9.37 9.89
CA ILE A 328 -34.91 -8.56 9.58
C ILE A 328 -34.48 -7.49 8.57
N PRO A 329 -34.92 -7.59 7.30
CA PRO A 329 -34.58 -6.62 6.26
C PRO A 329 -35.24 -5.27 6.52
N ALA A 330 -34.73 -4.23 5.84
CA ALA A 330 -35.33 -2.91 5.87
C ALA A 330 -36.79 -2.89 5.36
N GLY A 331 -37.10 -3.75 4.41
CA GLY A 331 -38.39 -3.73 3.69
C GLY A 331 -38.47 -2.59 2.68
N ILE A 332 -39.68 -2.31 2.20
CA ILE A 332 -39.96 -1.18 1.30
C ILE A 332 -40.69 -0.12 2.13
N PRO A 333 -40.09 1.04 2.39
CA PRO A 333 -40.72 2.05 3.20
C PRO A 333 -41.89 2.69 2.46
N ASP A 334 -43.08 2.66 3.10
CA ASP A 334 -44.29 3.33 2.66
C ASP A 334 -44.50 4.69 3.32
N ARG A 335 -43.66 5.05 4.27
CA ARG A 335 -43.64 6.27 5.07
C ARG A 335 -42.24 6.86 5.15
N HIS A 336 -42.16 8.04 5.77
CA HIS A 336 -40.86 8.65 6.01
C HIS A 336 -40.03 7.77 6.98
N PRO A 337 -38.73 7.52 6.71
CA PRO A 337 -37.89 6.66 7.55
C PRO A 337 -37.90 7.00 9.03
N VAL A 338 -37.93 8.28 9.39
CA VAL A 338 -38.00 8.73 10.80
C VAL A 338 -39.27 8.23 11.49
N ASP A 339 -40.43 8.23 10.81
CA ASP A 339 -41.70 7.78 11.36
C ASP A 339 -41.69 6.26 11.58
N ILE A 340 -41.11 5.51 10.65
CA ILE A 340 -40.96 4.06 10.77
C ILE A 340 -40.06 3.72 11.95
N VAL A 341 -38.90 4.36 12.05
CA VAL A 341 -37.94 4.12 13.13
C VAL A 341 -38.57 4.45 14.48
N SER A 342 -39.16 5.62 14.66
CA SER A 342 -39.73 6.04 15.93
C SER A 342 -40.92 5.20 16.41
N SER A 343 -41.73 4.72 15.46
CA SER A 343 -42.95 3.95 15.78
C SER A 343 -42.69 2.47 16.00
N TYR A 344 -41.76 1.86 15.28
CA TYR A 344 -41.64 0.39 15.21
C TYR A 344 -40.39 -0.20 15.85
N VAL A 345 -39.26 0.51 15.79
CA VAL A 345 -38.00 -0.03 16.27
C VAL A 345 -37.99 -0.27 17.78
N PRO A 346 -38.51 0.59 18.64
CA PRO A 346 -38.50 0.32 20.09
C PRO A 346 -39.20 -0.98 20.47
N SER A 347 -40.42 -1.20 19.96
CA SER A 347 -41.17 -2.43 20.25
C SER A 347 -40.49 -3.68 19.64
N LEU A 348 -39.91 -3.54 18.45
CA LEU A 348 -39.17 -4.61 17.78
C LEU A 348 -37.94 -5.04 18.60
N LEU A 349 -37.15 -4.08 19.12
CA LEU A 349 -35.98 -4.38 19.95
C LEU A 349 -36.38 -5.08 21.25
N SER A 350 -37.42 -4.59 21.94
CA SER A 350 -37.90 -5.21 23.17
C SER A 350 -38.36 -6.65 22.96
N GLU A 351 -39.17 -6.90 21.92
CA GLU A 351 -39.69 -8.21 21.61
C GLU A 351 -38.58 -9.21 21.22
N LEU A 352 -37.57 -8.78 20.48
CA LEU A 352 -36.40 -9.63 20.16
C LEU A 352 -35.60 -9.97 21.43
N GLN A 353 -35.38 -8.98 22.31
CA GLN A 353 -34.68 -9.19 23.57
C GLN A 353 -35.45 -10.12 24.51
N GLU A 354 -36.80 -10.01 24.59
CA GLU A 354 -37.66 -10.92 25.35
C GLU A 354 -37.57 -12.36 24.83
N GLN A 355 -37.33 -12.56 23.53
CA GLN A 355 -37.07 -13.90 22.94
C GLN A 355 -35.63 -14.41 23.23
N GLY A 356 -34.83 -13.71 24.02
CA GLY A 356 -33.47 -14.09 24.34
C GLY A 356 -32.44 -13.76 23.22
N ARG A 357 -32.76 -12.86 22.29
CA ARG A 357 -31.92 -12.55 21.15
C ARG A 357 -31.08 -11.29 21.38
N HIS A 358 -29.80 -11.37 21.12
CA HIS A 358 -28.97 -10.18 20.91
C HIS A 358 -29.33 -9.53 19.58
N VAL A 359 -29.40 -8.21 19.56
CA VAL A 359 -29.80 -7.47 18.36
C VAL A 359 -28.65 -6.61 17.84
N VAL A 360 -28.26 -6.82 16.57
CA VAL A 360 -27.29 -5.95 15.87
C VAL A 360 -28.06 -5.09 14.88
N VAL A 361 -28.06 -3.79 15.09
CA VAL A 361 -28.78 -2.82 14.26
C VAL A 361 -27.80 -2.15 13.28
N ASP A 362 -27.99 -2.36 11.97
CA ASP A 362 -27.29 -1.62 10.95
C ASP A 362 -27.99 -0.28 10.71
N CYS A 363 -27.32 0.82 11.05
CA CYS A 363 -27.90 2.16 10.98
C CYS A 363 -27.44 2.89 9.72
N PRO A 364 -28.18 3.90 9.21
CA PRO A 364 -27.68 4.81 8.20
C PRO A 364 -26.49 5.64 8.73
N PRO A 365 -25.76 6.40 7.88
CA PRO A 365 -24.68 7.27 8.33
C PRO A 365 -25.20 8.42 9.20
N LEU A 366 -24.38 8.85 10.18
CA LEU A 366 -24.75 9.90 11.12
C LEU A 366 -24.91 11.27 10.46
N ASN A 367 -24.10 11.56 9.43
CA ASN A 367 -24.13 12.84 8.75
C ASN A 367 -25.27 12.91 7.73
N GLY A 368 -26.16 13.88 7.92
CA GLY A 368 -27.27 14.14 7.01
C GLY A 368 -28.50 13.25 7.19
N VAL A 369 -28.55 12.39 8.24
CA VAL A 369 -29.65 11.45 8.47
C VAL A 369 -30.16 11.56 9.91
N ALA A 370 -31.41 12.01 10.06
CA ALA A 370 -31.98 12.30 11.39
C ALA A 370 -32.32 11.01 12.15
N GLU A 371 -32.77 9.96 11.48
CA GLU A 371 -33.15 8.68 12.06
C GLU A 371 -31.99 7.96 12.75
N THR A 372 -30.74 8.26 12.38
CA THR A 372 -29.55 7.64 13.01
C THR A 372 -29.39 8.00 14.48
N LEU A 373 -29.64 9.26 14.84
CA LEU A 373 -29.59 9.71 16.24
C LEU A 373 -30.72 9.09 17.08
N LEU A 374 -31.89 8.93 16.49
CA LEU A 374 -33.01 8.21 17.14
C LEU A 374 -32.64 6.76 17.39
N LEU A 375 -32.13 6.04 16.39
CA LEU A 375 -31.68 4.66 16.54
C LEU A 375 -30.61 4.53 17.62
N ALA A 376 -29.63 5.45 17.64
CA ALA A 376 -28.56 5.46 18.63
C ALA A 376 -29.07 5.63 20.08
N SER A 377 -30.18 6.36 20.28
CA SER A 377 -30.78 6.57 21.61
C SER A 377 -31.70 5.40 22.05
N MET A 378 -32.12 4.53 21.12
CA MET A 378 -33.04 3.41 21.38
C MET A 378 -32.34 2.10 21.74
N VAL A 379 -31.08 1.97 21.44
CA VAL A 379 -30.29 0.75 21.68
C VAL A 379 -29.53 0.83 23.00
N ASP A 380 -29.13 -0.34 23.53
CA ASP A 380 -28.35 -0.38 24.78
C ASP A 380 -26.97 0.24 24.59
N VAL A 381 -26.29 -0.06 23.48
CA VAL A 381 -24.93 0.45 23.19
C VAL A 381 -24.73 0.74 21.70
N VAL A 382 -23.78 1.62 21.44
CA VAL A 382 -23.39 2.07 20.11
C VAL A 382 -21.91 1.77 19.87
N VAL A 383 -21.59 1.26 18.67
CA VAL A 383 -20.23 1.10 18.17
C VAL A 383 -20.06 2.02 16.95
N LEU A 384 -19.06 2.89 17.00
CA LEU A 384 -18.75 3.83 15.91
C LEU A 384 -17.71 3.21 14.96
N VAL A 385 -18.04 3.09 13.69
CA VAL A 385 -17.13 2.61 12.65
C VAL A 385 -16.45 3.79 11.96
N VAL A 386 -15.13 3.72 11.82
CA VAL A 386 -14.31 4.77 11.19
C VAL A 386 -13.42 4.14 10.13
N ASP A 387 -13.42 4.69 8.91
CA ASP A 387 -12.54 4.24 7.83
C ASP A 387 -11.11 4.76 8.03
N ALA A 388 -10.18 3.87 8.36
CA ALA A 388 -8.78 4.20 8.58
C ALA A 388 -8.08 4.84 7.38
N ARG A 389 -8.62 4.70 6.15
CA ARG A 389 -8.03 5.30 4.94
C ARG A 389 -8.28 6.80 4.84
N HIS A 390 -9.40 7.26 5.41
CA HIS A 390 -9.87 8.64 5.38
C HIS A 390 -10.03 9.21 6.79
N PHE A 391 -9.23 8.71 7.72
CA PHE A 391 -9.28 9.12 9.12
C PHE A 391 -9.09 10.62 9.30
N ASP A 392 -10.05 11.24 9.95
CA ASP A 392 -10.04 12.66 10.33
C ASP A 392 -10.47 12.79 11.80
N PRO A 393 -9.55 13.14 12.70
CA PRO A 393 -9.86 13.27 14.13
C PRO A 393 -11.03 14.22 14.43
N ALA A 394 -11.14 15.31 13.68
CA ALA A 394 -12.21 16.30 13.89
C ALA A 394 -13.60 15.72 13.59
N ARG A 395 -13.71 14.89 12.54
CA ARG A 395 -14.97 14.22 12.21
C ARG A 395 -15.37 13.16 13.23
N VAL A 396 -14.40 12.42 13.76
CA VAL A 396 -14.64 11.43 14.81
C VAL A 396 -15.15 12.15 16.07
N GLN A 397 -14.50 13.23 16.45
CA GLN A 397 -14.88 14.06 17.60
C GLN A 397 -16.29 14.65 17.44
N GLN A 398 -16.62 15.17 16.25
CA GLN A 398 -17.95 15.68 15.92
C GLN A 398 -19.02 14.58 15.99
N SER A 399 -18.74 13.39 15.46
CA SER A 399 -19.64 12.24 15.52
C SER A 399 -19.91 11.83 16.97
N GLN A 400 -18.85 11.76 17.78
CA GLN A 400 -18.96 11.43 19.20
C GLN A 400 -19.80 12.46 19.97
N ALA A 401 -19.55 13.76 19.75
CA ALA A 401 -20.31 14.82 20.42
C ALA A 401 -21.82 14.73 20.10
N ARG A 402 -22.19 14.53 18.82
CA ARG A 402 -23.59 14.38 18.42
C ARG A 402 -24.27 13.17 19.03
N LEU A 403 -23.56 12.04 19.16
CA LEU A 403 -24.08 10.85 19.82
C LEU A 403 -24.29 11.07 21.33
N GLN A 404 -23.36 11.75 21.98
CA GLN A 404 -23.49 12.12 23.38
C GLN A 404 -24.66 13.07 23.60
N GLU A 405 -24.86 14.08 22.74
CA GLU A 405 -26.01 15.00 22.79
C GLU A 405 -27.35 14.26 22.63
N ALA A 406 -27.37 13.17 21.84
CA ALA A 406 -28.54 12.30 21.67
C ALA A 406 -28.75 11.34 22.85
N GLY A 407 -27.89 11.33 23.86
CA GLY A 407 -27.95 10.40 25.00
C GLY A 407 -27.52 8.97 24.68
N ALA A 408 -26.83 8.75 23.57
CA ALA A 408 -26.39 7.41 23.15
C ALA A 408 -25.19 6.92 23.97
N THR A 409 -25.22 5.66 24.39
CA THR A 409 -24.11 5.00 25.09
C THR A 409 -23.09 4.44 24.11
N VAL A 410 -22.10 5.23 23.72
CA VAL A 410 -21.04 4.80 22.81
C VAL A 410 -19.94 4.09 23.59
N ILE A 411 -19.73 2.80 23.33
CA ILE A 411 -18.78 1.96 24.08
C ILE A 411 -17.38 1.91 23.43
N GLY A 412 -17.27 2.25 22.16
CA GLY A 412 -15.97 2.25 21.49
C GLY A 412 -16.05 2.45 19.98
N VAL A 413 -14.87 2.41 19.36
CA VAL A 413 -14.67 2.64 17.94
C VAL A 413 -14.09 1.40 17.27
N VAL A 414 -14.55 1.09 16.07
CA VAL A 414 -13.93 0.10 15.17
C VAL A 414 -13.18 0.83 14.06
N LEU A 415 -11.87 0.64 13.98
CA LEU A 415 -11.08 1.11 12.85
C LEU A 415 -11.18 0.10 11.71
N ASN A 416 -11.94 0.46 10.68
CA ASN A 416 -12.15 -0.40 9.53
C ASN A 416 -11.15 -0.10 8.40
N ARG A 417 -10.83 -1.13 7.59
CA ARG A 417 -9.93 -1.06 6.43
C ARG A 417 -8.51 -0.61 6.78
N VAL A 418 -8.04 -1.00 7.94
CA VAL A 418 -6.65 -0.81 8.34
C VAL A 418 -5.76 -1.60 7.37
N ARG A 419 -4.62 -1.05 6.98
CA ARG A 419 -3.65 -1.82 6.20
C ARG A 419 -3.07 -2.92 7.09
N ALA A 420 -3.23 -4.18 6.66
CA ALA A 420 -2.64 -5.30 7.35
C ALA A 420 -1.14 -5.05 7.55
N LYS A 421 -0.69 -4.87 8.78
CA LYS A 421 0.71 -5.04 9.14
C LYS A 421 1.00 -6.54 8.97
N ARG A 422 2.08 -6.93 8.29
CA ARG A 422 2.78 -8.15 8.69
C ARG A 422 3.17 -7.91 10.15
N ARG A 423 2.33 -8.34 11.07
CA ARG A 423 2.73 -8.45 12.46
C ARG A 423 3.92 -9.41 12.44
N ASN A 424 5.13 -8.90 12.64
CA ASN A 424 6.18 -9.73 13.21
C ASN A 424 5.58 -10.21 14.54
N HIS A 425 5.13 -11.44 14.54
CA HIS A 425 4.66 -12.13 15.73
C HIS A 425 5.88 -12.34 16.63
N SER A 426 6.25 -11.30 17.36
CA SER A 426 7.19 -11.38 18.47
C SER A 426 6.45 -11.54 19.81
N TYR A 427 5.27 -12.14 19.79
CA TYR A 427 4.70 -12.81 20.94
C TYR A 427 4.69 -14.30 20.58
N GLY A 428 5.61 -15.04 21.24
CA GLY A 428 5.87 -16.45 20.98
C GLY A 428 4.67 -17.34 21.31
N TYR A 429 3.75 -17.42 20.38
CA TYR A 429 3.05 -18.67 20.12
C TYR A 429 3.54 -19.10 18.73
N ALA A 430 4.49 -20.03 18.76
CA ALA A 430 4.85 -20.80 17.60
C ALA A 430 3.56 -21.43 17.06
N THR A 431 3.01 -20.88 15.97
CA THR A 431 2.00 -21.56 15.21
C THR A 431 2.66 -22.78 14.60
N THR A 432 2.33 -23.92 15.19
CA THR A 432 2.15 -25.19 14.53
C THR A 432 3.12 -25.50 13.41
N THR A 433 4.23 -26.11 13.76
CA THR A 433 4.68 -27.26 12.97
C THR A 433 3.49 -28.23 12.87
N PRO A 434 3.20 -28.78 11.68
CA PRO A 434 2.29 -29.92 11.59
C PRO A 434 2.79 -30.96 12.59
N TYR A 435 1.90 -31.52 13.33
CA TYR A 435 2.14 -32.64 14.24
C TYR A 435 3.00 -33.68 13.51
N GLY A 436 4.29 -33.60 13.71
CA GLY A 436 5.23 -34.67 13.38
C GLY A 436 5.16 -35.70 14.51
N ASP A 437 5.11 -36.95 14.15
CA ASP A 437 4.92 -38.17 14.93
C ASP A 437 5.99 -38.46 16.00
N ASP A 438 6.38 -37.55 16.88
CA ASP A 438 7.41 -37.76 17.89
C ASP A 438 7.01 -37.22 19.27
N VAL A 439 5.78 -37.44 19.72
CA VAL A 439 5.44 -37.35 21.15
C VAL A 439 5.26 -38.77 21.68
N VAL A 440 6.37 -39.34 22.18
CA VAL A 440 6.33 -40.59 22.99
C VAL A 440 5.65 -40.23 24.30
N PHE A 441 4.37 -40.65 24.44
CA PHE A 441 3.71 -40.67 25.72
C PHE A 441 4.27 -41.86 26.52
N PRO A 442 4.64 -41.69 27.81
CA PRO A 442 5.04 -42.81 28.62
C PRO A 442 3.86 -43.81 28.76
N ALA A 443 4.13 -45.04 28.40
CA ALA A 443 3.19 -46.14 28.54
C ALA A 443 2.74 -46.30 30.00
N GLY A 444 1.46 -45.99 30.30
CA GLY A 444 0.95 -46.28 31.64
C GLY A 444 -0.30 -45.52 32.07
N SER A 445 -1.28 -45.27 31.19
CA SER A 445 -2.68 -45.02 31.64
C SER A 445 -3.66 -45.34 30.51
N ALA A 446 -3.92 -46.62 30.34
CA ALA A 446 -5.01 -47.07 29.49
C ALA A 446 -6.33 -46.78 30.19
N ILE A 447 -6.99 -45.68 29.82
CA ILE A 447 -8.42 -45.53 30.09
C ILE A 447 -9.13 -46.44 29.08
N ARG A 448 -9.65 -47.56 29.54
CA ARG A 448 -10.51 -48.44 28.77
C ARG A 448 -11.80 -47.69 28.45
N HIS A 449 -12.01 -47.38 27.19
CA HIS A 449 -13.32 -47.05 26.68
C HIS A 449 -14.18 -48.33 26.66
N ASP A 450 -15.21 -48.34 27.52
CA ASP A 450 -16.28 -49.33 27.49
C ASP A 450 -17.28 -48.90 26.38
N PRO A 451 -17.55 -49.73 25.35
CA PRO A 451 -18.43 -49.36 24.25
C PRO A 451 -19.93 -49.55 24.56
N GLY A 452 -20.31 -49.60 25.84
CA GLY A 452 -21.66 -50.02 26.28
C GLY A 452 -22.64 -48.95 26.73
N VAL A 453 -22.28 -47.63 26.76
CA VAL A 453 -23.24 -46.61 27.23
C VAL A 453 -23.66 -45.69 26.08
N VAL A 454 -24.67 -46.14 25.33
CA VAL A 454 -25.47 -45.29 24.45
C VAL A 454 -26.49 -44.54 25.33
N ALA A 455 -26.24 -43.29 25.67
CA ALA A 455 -27.20 -42.41 26.30
C ALA A 455 -28.37 -42.16 25.34
N LYS A 456 -29.53 -42.77 25.57
CA LYS A 456 -30.78 -42.43 24.91
C LYS A 456 -31.19 -41.01 25.26
N LEU A 457 -31.25 -40.15 24.27
CA LEU A 457 -31.92 -38.85 24.33
C LEU A 457 -33.44 -39.10 24.58
N PRO A 458 -34.12 -38.38 25.51
CA PRO A 458 -35.57 -38.50 25.69
C PRO A 458 -36.28 -37.88 24.47
N GLY A 459 -37.15 -38.68 23.86
CA GLY A 459 -38.05 -38.28 22.81
C GLY A 459 -39.16 -37.34 23.30
N PRO A 460 -39.87 -36.63 22.41
CA PRO A 460 -40.88 -35.65 22.78
C PRO A 460 -42.09 -36.32 23.45
N THR A 461 -42.41 -35.89 24.66
CA THR A 461 -43.55 -36.34 25.44
C THR A 461 -44.83 -35.78 24.81
N SER A 462 -45.62 -36.67 24.22
CA SER A 462 -46.97 -36.41 23.76
C SER A 462 -47.89 -36.12 24.97
N LEU A 463 -48.49 -34.95 25.03
CA LEU A 463 -49.60 -34.60 25.89
C LEU A 463 -50.83 -35.45 25.53
N ARG A 464 -51.09 -36.49 26.31
CA ARG A 464 -52.32 -37.29 26.23
C ARG A 464 -53.37 -36.73 27.18
N LYS A 465 -54.51 -36.38 26.60
CA LYS A 465 -55.76 -35.94 27.21
C LYS A 465 -56.08 -36.70 28.50
N LEU A 466 -56.39 -35.99 29.55
CA LEU A 466 -57.19 -36.45 30.67
C LEU A 466 -58.64 -35.95 30.48
N SER A 467 -59.46 -36.78 29.89
CA SER A 467 -60.90 -36.71 29.98
C SER A 467 -61.40 -38.00 30.63
N GLY A 468 -62.20 -37.89 31.60
CA GLY A 468 -62.97 -39.01 32.26
C GLY A 468 -62.96 -38.77 33.73
N GLY A 469 -63.99 -38.37 34.35
CA GLY A 469 -65.28 -38.97 34.43
C GLY A 469 -65.36 -39.68 35.80
N GLY A 470 -66.17 -39.21 36.70
CA GLY A 470 -66.38 -39.88 37.99
C GLY A 470 -67.48 -39.19 38.80
N SER A 471 -68.67 -39.54 38.53
CA SER A 471 -69.91 -39.34 39.32
C SER A 471 -69.76 -39.76 40.73
N GLY A 472 -70.47 -39.11 41.65
CA GLY A 472 -70.99 -39.81 42.79
C GLY A 472 -71.17 -39.05 44.09
N ARG A 473 -72.35 -38.61 44.32
CA ARG A 473 -73.10 -38.63 45.56
C ARG A 473 -72.55 -37.89 46.79
N GLY A 474 -73.35 -36.99 47.26
CA GLY A 474 -73.42 -36.45 48.60
C GLY A 474 -74.06 -35.09 48.61
#